data_8c583d5bdbf3953f20e292dd010c506e
#
_entry.id   8c583d5bdbf3953f20e292dd010c506e
#
_cell.length_a   1.000
_cell.length_b   1.000
_cell.length_c   1.000
_cell.angle_alpha   90.00
_cell.angle_beta   90.00
_cell.angle_gamma   90.00
#
_symmetry.space_group_name_H-M   'P 1'
#
loop_
_entity.id
_entity.type
_entity.pdbx_description
1 polymer ?
#
loop_
_entity_poly.entity_id
_entity_poly.type
_entity_poly.pdbx_seq_one_letter_code
_entity_poly.pdbx_strand_id
1 'polypeptide(L)'
;MLTHGEVYDVSKFVDLHPGGAYVLLDPKVAGKDATEAFFSMHRSDVLKKYGRLMIGTIENEQPQYVLPTHGTLSPVPYAEPGWLSEGYKSPYYNDSHRALQKELREFTDEHVTPEAREHELNNERPTVELIQKMGENHINAMRLGPGKHLHGLKLMGGIDGKDFDYFHELVVTQELVRVAARGYSDGLQGGMVIGLPPVMKFVSYIIRPRWQY
;
A
#
# COMPACT_ATOMS: atom_id res chain seq x y z
N MET A 1 -28.03 10.31 -6.97
CA MET A 1 -26.81 9.78 -7.63
C MET A 1 -26.72 8.29 -7.31
N LEU A 2 -26.53 7.49 -8.33
CA LEU A 2 -26.20 6.07 -8.15
C LEU A 2 -24.69 5.89 -8.32
N THR A 3 -24.09 5.06 -7.50
CA THR A 3 -22.70 4.64 -7.69
C THR A 3 -22.46 3.32 -6.98
N HIS A 4 -21.84 2.39 -7.68
CA HIS A 4 -21.44 1.09 -7.12
C HIS A 4 -22.63 0.26 -6.57
N GLY A 5 -23.82 0.34 -7.20
CA GLY A 5 -25.03 -0.30 -6.72
C GLY A 5 -25.72 0.36 -5.52
N GLU A 6 -25.16 1.48 -5.03
CA GLU A 6 -25.68 2.24 -3.89
C GLU A 6 -26.33 3.56 -4.37
N VAL A 7 -27.39 3.97 -3.69
CA VAL A 7 -28.14 5.19 -3.98
C VAL A 7 -27.83 6.25 -2.91
N TYR A 8 -27.34 7.39 -3.36
CA TYR A 8 -26.98 8.52 -2.50
C TYR A 8 -27.89 9.73 -2.72
N ASP A 9 -28.48 10.27 -1.65
CA ASP A 9 -29.12 11.57 -1.68
C ASP A 9 -28.07 12.67 -1.45
N VAL A 10 -27.65 13.26 -2.54
CA VAL A 10 -26.65 14.34 -2.54
C VAL A 10 -27.30 15.75 -2.58
N SER A 11 -28.62 15.87 -2.50
CA SER A 11 -29.35 17.14 -2.67
C SER A 11 -28.84 18.25 -1.74
N LYS A 12 -28.56 17.91 -0.47
CA LYS A 12 -28.03 18.88 0.51
C LYS A 12 -26.51 19.02 0.45
N PHE A 13 -25.85 18.22 -0.36
CA PHE A 13 -24.38 18.21 -0.49
C PHE A 13 -23.89 18.90 -1.77
N VAL A 14 -24.78 19.18 -2.71
CA VAL A 14 -24.45 19.78 -4.03
C VAL A 14 -23.57 21.01 -3.89
N ASP A 15 -23.99 21.97 -3.05
CA ASP A 15 -23.25 23.22 -2.85
C ASP A 15 -21.97 23.06 -2.01
N LEU A 16 -21.84 21.94 -1.31
CA LEU A 16 -20.68 21.60 -0.46
C LEU A 16 -19.65 20.72 -1.18
N HIS A 17 -19.95 20.32 -2.42
CA HIS A 17 -19.07 19.44 -3.17
C HIS A 17 -17.78 20.18 -3.57
N PRO A 18 -16.57 19.71 -3.17
CA PRO A 18 -15.32 20.40 -3.44
C PRO A 18 -15.02 20.58 -4.93
N GLY A 19 -15.52 19.67 -5.79
CA GLY A 19 -15.43 19.77 -7.25
C GLY A 19 -16.42 20.75 -7.89
N GLY A 20 -17.27 21.42 -7.09
CA GLY A 20 -18.33 22.32 -7.56
C GLY A 20 -19.66 21.62 -7.80
N ALA A 21 -20.75 22.39 -7.65
CA ALA A 21 -22.13 21.91 -7.81
C ALA A 21 -22.41 21.39 -9.22
N TYR A 22 -21.81 22.01 -10.23
CA TYR A 22 -22.03 21.67 -11.64
C TYR A 22 -21.73 20.22 -11.99
N VAL A 23 -20.76 19.59 -11.31
CA VAL A 23 -20.40 18.19 -11.54
C VAL A 23 -21.53 17.24 -11.14
N LEU A 24 -22.16 17.51 -9.98
CA LEU A 24 -23.29 16.71 -9.49
C LEU A 24 -24.61 17.00 -10.23
N LEU A 25 -24.73 18.19 -10.83
CA LEU A 25 -25.89 18.60 -11.60
C LEU A 25 -25.78 18.26 -13.09
N ASP A 26 -24.63 17.75 -13.55
CA ASP A 26 -24.44 17.31 -14.93
C ASP A 26 -25.53 16.28 -15.29
N PRO A 27 -26.24 16.45 -16.42
CA PRO A 27 -27.27 15.51 -16.88
C PRO A 27 -26.80 14.08 -17.08
N LYS A 28 -25.48 13.85 -17.16
CA LYS A 28 -24.88 12.51 -17.22
C LYS A 28 -24.73 11.86 -15.84
N VAL A 29 -24.77 12.66 -14.76
CA VAL A 29 -24.54 12.23 -13.37
C VAL A 29 -25.82 12.31 -12.55
N ALA A 30 -26.57 13.39 -12.67
CA ALA A 30 -27.78 13.64 -11.88
C ALA A 30 -28.86 12.58 -12.18
N GLY A 31 -29.24 11.82 -11.16
CA GLY A 31 -30.26 10.76 -11.25
C GLY A 31 -29.87 9.55 -12.08
N LYS A 32 -28.60 9.42 -12.43
CA LYS A 32 -28.07 8.30 -13.23
C LYS A 32 -26.98 7.54 -12.49
N ASP A 33 -26.54 6.43 -13.10
CA ASP A 33 -25.32 5.73 -12.67
C ASP A 33 -24.09 6.60 -12.97
N ALA A 34 -23.42 7.01 -11.92
CA ALA A 34 -22.24 7.83 -11.94
C ALA A 34 -20.98 7.04 -11.51
N THR A 35 -21.03 5.72 -11.50
CA THR A 35 -19.94 4.87 -11.01
C THR A 35 -18.61 5.19 -11.70
N GLU A 36 -18.59 5.21 -13.02
CA GLU A 36 -17.38 5.53 -13.80
C GLU A 36 -16.90 6.97 -13.52
N ALA A 37 -17.80 7.94 -13.57
CA ALA A 37 -17.48 9.34 -13.30
C ALA A 37 -16.95 9.53 -11.88
N PHE A 38 -17.52 8.83 -10.90
CA PHE A 38 -17.08 8.89 -9.51
C PHE A 38 -15.67 8.31 -9.35
N PHE A 39 -15.43 7.09 -9.80
CA PHE A 39 -14.13 6.41 -9.61
C PHE A 39 -13.02 6.95 -10.51
N SER A 40 -13.34 7.74 -11.53
CA SER A 40 -12.33 8.49 -12.30
C SER A 40 -11.65 9.60 -11.48
N MET A 41 -12.32 10.11 -10.43
CA MET A 41 -11.86 11.24 -9.61
C MET A 41 -11.74 10.94 -8.11
N HIS A 42 -12.40 9.89 -7.62
CA HIS A 42 -12.50 9.57 -6.20
C HIS A 42 -12.11 8.12 -5.91
N ARG A 43 -11.61 7.89 -4.71
CA ARG A 43 -11.38 6.54 -4.17
C ARG A 43 -12.62 6.06 -3.40
N SER A 44 -12.72 4.76 -3.17
CA SER A 44 -13.78 4.13 -2.37
C SER A 44 -13.90 4.68 -0.95
N ASP A 45 -12.81 5.21 -0.39
CA ASP A 45 -12.81 5.82 0.96
C ASP A 45 -13.76 7.02 1.05
N VAL A 46 -14.00 7.72 -0.08
CA VAL A 46 -14.96 8.82 -0.14
C VAL A 46 -16.39 8.33 0.09
N LEU A 47 -16.76 7.17 -0.46
CA LEU A 47 -18.08 6.57 -0.21
C LEU A 47 -18.24 6.21 1.27
N LYS A 48 -17.22 5.63 1.91
CA LYS A 48 -17.23 5.35 3.35
C LYS A 48 -17.41 6.64 4.17
N LYS A 49 -16.63 7.68 3.86
CA LYS A 49 -16.72 8.98 4.56
C LYS A 49 -18.10 9.62 4.47
N TYR A 50 -18.75 9.48 3.33
CA TYR A 50 -20.08 10.05 3.06
C TYR A 50 -21.21 9.01 3.11
N GLY A 51 -21.00 7.85 3.72
CA GLY A 51 -22.00 6.78 3.88
C GLY A 51 -23.31 7.25 4.49
N ARG A 52 -23.29 8.34 5.28
CA ARG A 52 -24.52 8.98 5.81
C ARG A 52 -25.47 9.52 4.74
N LEU A 53 -25.00 9.71 3.50
CA LEU A 53 -25.81 10.16 2.38
C LEU A 53 -26.43 8.99 1.61
N MET A 54 -26.03 7.76 1.92
CA MET A 54 -26.61 6.55 1.32
C MET A 54 -28.03 6.35 1.83
N ILE A 55 -28.97 6.21 0.91
CA ILE A 55 -30.40 6.02 1.19
C ILE A 55 -30.92 4.64 0.81
N GLY A 56 -30.13 3.82 0.14
CA GLY A 56 -30.47 2.46 -0.23
C GLY A 56 -29.50 1.85 -1.22
N THR A 57 -29.80 0.60 -1.60
CA THR A 57 -29.08 -0.16 -2.61
C THR A 57 -30.03 -0.62 -3.71
N ILE A 58 -29.51 -0.93 -4.90
CA ILE A 58 -30.33 -1.46 -5.99
C ILE A 58 -30.36 -2.97 -5.85
N GLU A 59 -31.56 -3.53 -5.84
CA GLU A 59 -31.76 -4.97 -5.73
C GLU A 59 -31.20 -5.70 -6.98
N ASN A 60 -30.46 -6.77 -6.75
CA ASN A 60 -29.81 -7.61 -7.77
C ASN A 60 -28.73 -6.91 -8.61
N GLU A 61 -28.31 -5.70 -8.29
CA GLU A 61 -27.17 -5.07 -8.94
C GLU A 61 -25.85 -5.50 -8.25
N GLN A 62 -24.93 -6.03 -9.05
CA GLN A 62 -23.59 -6.37 -8.56
C GLN A 62 -22.70 -5.12 -8.61
N PRO A 63 -21.84 -4.91 -7.61
CA PRO A 63 -20.89 -3.81 -7.63
C PRO A 63 -20.02 -3.87 -8.90
N GLN A 64 -20.03 -2.81 -9.70
CA GLN A 64 -19.19 -2.71 -10.91
C GLN A 64 -17.70 -2.61 -10.58
N TYR A 65 -17.38 -2.10 -9.40
CA TYR A 65 -16.02 -2.02 -8.87
C TYR A 65 -15.89 -2.91 -7.65
N VAL A 66 -15.14 -3.98 -7.79
CA VAL A 66 -14.77 -4.87 -6.69
C VAL A 66 -13.38 -4.47 -6.22
N LEU A 67 -13.22 -4.21 -4.91
CA LEU A 67 -11.89 -3.97 -4.35
C LEU A 67 -11.02 -5.20 -4.63
N PRO A 68 -9.80 -5.02 -5.16
CA PRO A 68 -8.88 -6.13 -5.34
C PRO A 68 -8.65 -6.87 -4.02
N THR A 69 -8.57 -8.19 -4.08
CA THR A 69 -8.13 -9.00 -2.92
C THR A 69 -6.70 -8.61 -2.55
N HIS A 70 -6.38 -8.63 -1.27
CA HIS A 70 -5.02 -8.38 -0.81
C HIS A 70 -4.01 -9.26 -1.59
N GLY A 71 -2.88 -8.70 -1.93
CA GLY A 71 -1.83 -9.40 -2.67
C GLY A 71 -2.01 -9.46 -4.19
N THR A 72 -3.16 -9.06 -4.74
CA THR A 72 -3.37 -9.13 -6.20
C THR A 72 -2.69 -7.98 -6.94
N LEU A 73 -2.25 -8.27 -8.17
CA LEU A 73 -1.75 -7.24 -9.08
C LEU A 73 -2.91 -6.44 -9.68
N SER A 74 -2.64 -5.19 -10.01
CA SER A 74 -3.59 -4.36 -10.74
C SER A 74 -3.83 -4.92 -12.14
N PRO A 75 -5.09 -4.95 -12.63
CA PRO A 75 -5.37 -5.31 -14.01
C PRO A 75 -4.94 -4.22 -15.01
N VAL A 76 -4.58 -3.04 -14.53
CA VAL A 76 -4.13 -1.93 -15.39
C VAL A 76 -2.66 -2.14 -15.77
N PRO A 77 -2.32 -2.28 -17.07
CA PRO A 77 -1.00 -2.74 -17.50
C PRO A 77 0.18 -1.88 -17.03
N TYR A 78 -0.03 -0.57 -16.85
CA TYR A 78 1.03 0.37 -16.44
C TYR A 78 1.00 0.72 -14.95
N ALA A 79 0.11 0.11 -14.18
CA ALA A 79 0.03 0.34 -12.72
C ALA A 79 1.03 -0.52 -11.95
N GLU A 80 1.62 -1.52 -12.61
CA GLU A 80 2.60 -2.40 -12.00
C GLU A 80 3.95 -2.29 -12.71
N PRO A 81 5.06 -2.58 -12.01
CA PRO A 81 6.38 -2.66 -12.64
C PRO A 81 6.40 -3.69 -13.77
N GLY A 82 6.97 -3.33 -14.93
CA GLY A 82 6.99 -4.18 -16.13
C GLY A 82 7.60 -5.57 -15.93
N TRP A 83 8.52 -5.73 -14.97
CA TRP A 83 9.12 -7.02 -14.66
C TRP A 83 8.14 -8.05 -14.03
N LEU A 84 6.98 -7.58 -13.52
CA LEU A 84 5.90 -8.46 -13.02
C LEU A 84 5.04 -9.03 -14.15
N SER A 85 5.14 -8.49 -15.37
CA SER A 85 4.37 -8.99 -16.50
C SER A 85 4.70 -10.44 -16.81
N GLU A 86 3.66 -11.21 -17.15
CA GLU A 86 3.82 -12.61 -17.53
C GLU A 86 4.77 -12.74 -18.74
N GLY A 87 5.68 -13.70 -18.67
CA GLY A 87 6.67 -13.94 -19.73
C GLY A 87 7.82 -12.94 -19.79
N TYR A 88 7.85 -11.91 -18.94
CA TYR A 88 8.97 -10.97 -18.91
C TYR A 88 10.26 -11.68 -18.44
N LYS A 89 11.30 -11.56 -19.23
CA LYS A 89 12.64 -12.09 -18.92
C LYS A 89 13.58 -10.95 -18.53
N SER A 90 14.24 -11.09 -17.40
CA SER A 90 15.19 -10.11 -16.87
C SER A 90 16.44 -10.79 -16.37
N PRO A 91 17.64 -10.22 -16.57
CA PRO A 91 18.84 -10.69 -15.92
C PRO A 91 18.90 -10.30 -14.42
N TYR A 92 17.99 -9.45 -13.95
CA TYR A 92 17.99 -8.87 -12.61
C TYR A 92 16.89 -9.44 -11.71
N TYR A 93 15.73 -9.82 -12.27
CA TYR A 93 14.58 -10.31 -11.54
C TYR A 93 14.30 -11.77 -11.90
N ASN A 94 14.07 -12.58 -10.89
CA ASN A 94 13.75 -13.99 -11.01
C ASN A 94 12.57 -14.38 -10.11
N ASP A 95 12.28 -15.66 -9.96
CA ASP A 95 11.13 -16.15 -9.22
C ASP A 95 11.19 -15.82 -7.72
N SER A 96 12.38 -15.67 -7.12
CA SER A 96 12.49 -15.27 -5.71
C SER A 96 12.01 -13.83 -5.49
N HIS A 97 12.29 -12.91 -6.42
CA HIS A 97 11.78 -11.55 -6.39
C HIS A 97 10.25 -11.50 -6.53
N ARG A 98 9.67 -12.37 -7.38
CA ARG A 98 8.22 -12.47 -7.56
C ARG A 98 7.54 -13.04 -6.32
N ALA A 99 8.13 -14.05 -5.69
CA ALA A 99 7.62 -14.62 -4.46
C ALA A 99 7.66 -13.61 -3.32
N LEU A 100 8.77 -12.87 -3.17
CA LEU A 100 8.90 -11.79 -2.20
C LEU A 100 7.85 -10.70 -2.43
N GLN A 101 7.70 -10.25 -3.67
CA GLN A 101 6.73 -9.21 -4.02
C GLN A 101 5.31 -9.62 -3.63
N LYS A 102 4.93 -10.86 -3.92
CA LYS A 102 3.59 -11.37 -3.60
C LYS A 102 3.31 -11.34 -2.09
N GLU A 103 4.19 -11.93 -1.28
CA GLU A 103 4.02 -11.97 0.17
C GLU A 103 4.08 -10.58 0.80
N LEU A 104 4.96 -9.70 0.32
CA LEU A 104 5.03 -8.31 0.79
C LEU A 104 3.78 -7.53 0.44
N ARG A 105 3.20 -7.75 -0.73
CA ARG A 105 1.95 -7.11 -1.13
C ARG A 105 0.80 -7.53 -0.23
N GLU A 106 0.66 -8.83 0.03
CA GLU A 106 -0.34 -9.34 0.96
C GLU A 106 -0.19 -8.69 2.34
N PHE A 107 1.04 -8.71 2.87
CA PHE A 107 1.34 -8.08 4.17
C PHE A 107 1.03 -6.59 4.18
N THR A 108 1.45 -5.87 3.14
CA THR A 108 1.27 -4.40 3.06
C THR A 108 -0.20 -4.04 2.92
N ASP A 109 -0.96 -4.76 2.10
CA ASP A 109 -2.39 -4.51 1.90
C ASP A 109 -3.20 -4.83 3.16
N GLU A 110 -2.83 -5.89 3.89
CA GLU A 110 -3.55 -6.33 5.08
C GLU A 110 -3.21 -5.49 6.33
N HIS A 111 -1.93 -5.15 6.53
CA HIS A 111 -1.47 -4.61 7.80
C HIS A 111 -1.02 -3.15 7.71
N VAL A 112 -0.27 -2.77 6.67
CA VAL A 112 0.33 -1.44 6.59
C VAL A 112 -0.64 -0.41 6.03
N THR A 113 -1.31 -0.74 4.93
CA THR A 113 -2.19 0.19 4.22
C THR A 113 -3.36 0.71 5.05
N PRO A 114 -4.09 -0.14 5.82
CA PRO A 114 -5.19 0.35 6.64
C PRO A 114 -4.74 1.33 7.71
N GLU A 115 -3.69 0.98 8.48
CA GLU A 115 -3.15 1.84 9.52
C GLU A 115 -2.57 3.13 8.94
N ALA A 116 -1.77 3.04 7.88
CA ALA A 116 -1.13 4.19 7.28
C ALA A 116 -2.13 5.23 6.76
N ARG A 117 -3.25 4.80 6.18
CA ARG A 117 -4.29 5.71 5.70
C ARG A 117 -4.99 6.44 6.81
N GLU A 118 -5.27 5.77 7.92
CA GLU A 118 -5.90 6.36 9.09
C GLU A 118 -4.94 7.31 9.80
N HIS A 119 -3.74 6.87 10.09
CA HIS A 119 -2.75 7.63 10.85
C HIS A 119 -2.21 8.84 10.08
N GLU A 120 -2.06 8.75 8.74
CA GLU A 120 -1.68 9.91 7.91
C GLU A 120 -2.72 11.03 8.02
N LEU A 121 -4.02 10.69 8.05
CA LEU A 121 -5.09 11.69 8.18
C LEU A 121 -5.17 12.29 9.58
N ASN A 122 -4.87 11.50 10.60
CA ASN A 122 -5.00 11.88 12.01
C ASN A 122 -3.69 12.44 12.61
N ASN A 123 -2.59 12.47 11.83
CA ASN A 123 -1.22 12.79 12.28
C ASN A 123 -0.76 11.87 13.43
N GLU A 124 -1.11 10.60 13.38
CA GLU A 124 -0.71 9.60 14.35
C GLU A 124 0.57 8.89 13.92
N ARG A 125 1.30 8.37 14.90
CA ARG A 125 2.54 7.61 14.65
C ARG A 125 2.22 6.16 14.32
N PRO A 126 3.11 5.45 13.59
CA PRO A 126 3.02 4.01 13.45
C PRO A 126 2.92 3.32 14.80
N THR A 127 2.06 2.30 14.90
CA THR A 127 1.89 1.53 16.13
C THR A 127 3.10 0.64 16.39
N VAL A 128 3.33 0.36 17.68
CA VAL A 128 4.38 -0.58 18.11
C VAL A 128 4.07 -1.98 17.59
N GLU A 129 2.81 -2.34 17.55
CA GLU A 129 2.31 -3.62 17.06
C GLU A 129 2.68 -3.86 15.59
N LEU A 130 2.50 -2.85 14.74
CA LEU A 130 2.90 -2.95 13.33
C LEU A 130 4.42 -3.07 13.19
N ILE A 131 5.18 -2.24 13.94
CA ILE A 131 6.65 -2.29 13.91
C ILE A 131 7.16 -3.67 14.34
N GLN A 132 6.57 -4.28 15.38
CA GLN A 132 6.90 -5.62 15.83
C GLN A 132 6.58 -6.66 14.76
N LYS A 133 5.38 -6.61 14.18
CA LYS A 133 4.97 -7.50 13.09
C LYS A 133 5.90 -7.42 11.87
N MET A 134 6.33 -6.20 11.50
CA MET A 134 7.35 -6.00 10.47
C MET A 134 8.71 -6.60 10.86
N GLY A 135 9.07 -6.53 12.14
CA GLY A 135 10.28 -7.14 12.68
C GLY A 135 10.25 -8.67 12.60
N GLU A 136 9.15 -9.28 13.01
CA GLU A 136 8.92 -10.73 12.95
C GLU A 136 9.03 -11.29 11.53
N ASN A 137 8.57 -10.52 10.54
CA ASN A 137 8.68 -10.84 9.11
C ASN A 137 10.01 -10.37 8.48
N HIS A 138 10.95 -9.92 9.27
CA HIS A 138 12.25 -9.42 8.84
C HIS A 138 12.21 -8.24 7.84
N ILE A 139 11.07 -7.57 7.69
CA ILE A 139 10.91 -6.45 6.75
C ILE A 139 11.88 -5.33 7.10
N ASN A 140 12.00 -5.02 8.39
CA ASN A 140 12.93 -4.00 8.89
C ASN A 140 14.39 -4.34 8.57
N ALA A 141 14.77 -5.61 8.67
CA ALA A 141 16.12 -6.07 8.34
C ALA A 141 16.38 -6.03 6.84
N MET A 142 15.41 -6.44 6.01
CA MET A 142 15.49 -6.38 4.54
C MET A 142 15.67 -4.94 4.03
N ARG A 143 15.05 -3.96 4.70
CA ARG A 143 15.19 -2.53 4.36
C ARG A 143 16.58 -1.94 4.59
N LEU A 144 17.45 -2.64 5.31
CA LEU A 144 18.86 -2.25 5.47
C LEU A 144 19.74 -2.67 4.28
N GLY A 145 19.15 -3.36 3.30
CA GLY A 145 19.84 -3.91 2.15
C GLY A 145 20.53 -5.25 2.43
N PRO A 146 21.18 -5.85 1.43
CA PRO A 146 21.88 -7.11 1.59
C PRO A 146 23.09 -6.99 2.51
N GLY A 147 23.32 -7.99 3.38
CA GLY A 147 24.43 -7.97 4.31
C GLY A 147 24.44 -9.12 5.29
N LYS A 148 25.50 -9.22 6.10
CA LYS A 148 25.71 -10.31 7.08
C LYS A 148 24.60 -10.40 8.12
N HIS A 149 23.87 -9.31 8.39
CA HIS A 149 22.76 -9.26 9.33
C HIS A 149 21.57 -10.11 8.89
N LEU A 150 21.47 -10.45 7.59
CA LEU A 150 20.45 -11.34 7.04
C LEU A 150 20.87 -12.81 7.03
N HIS A 151 22.17 -13.11 7.19
CA HIS A 151 22.65 -14.48 7.08
C HIS A 151 22.04 -15.38 8.15
N GLY A 152 21.52 -16.53 7.74
CA GLY A 152 20.84 -17.48 8.60
C GLY A 152 19.37 -17.20 8.85
N LEU A 153 18.85 -16.07 8.32
CA LEU A 153 17.42 -15.80 8.35
C LEU A 153 16.73 -16.41 7.15
N LYS A 154 15.49 -16.82 7.34
CA LYS A 154 14.57 -17.19 6.28
C LYS A 154 13.64 -16.01 6.07
N LEU A 155 13.76 -15.34 4.92
CA LEU A 155 13.02 -14.13 4.60
C LEU A 155 11.70 -14.46 3.89
N MET A 156 10.83 -13.47 3.77
CA MET A 156 9.61 -13.56 2.97
C MET A 156 9.92 -14.00 1.54
N GLY A 157 8.98 -14.65 0.88
CA GLY A 157 9.21 -15.29 -0.42
C GLY A 157 10.10 -16.55 -0.34
N GLY A 158 10.35 -17.06 0.88
CA GLY A 158 11.20 -18.23 1.10
C GLY A 158 12.68 -18.01 0.82
N ILE A 159 13.15 -16.76 0.76
CA ILE A 159 14.52 -16.40 0.41
C ILE A 159 15.46 -16.70 1.57
N ASP A 160 16.59 -17.33 1.28
CA ASP A 160 17.69 -17.41 2.24
C ASP A 160 18.38 -16.05 2.34
N GLY A 161 18.58 -15.53 3.54
CA GLY A 161 19.12 -14.19 3.73
C GLY A 161 20.50 -13.93 3.11
N LYS A 162 21.29 -14.97 2.84
CA LYS A 162 22.57 -14.86 2.10
C LYS A 162 22.36 -14.58 0.60
N ASP A 163 21.19 -14.97 0.04
CA ASP A 163 20.84 -14.83 -1.38
C ASP A 163 20.03 -13.55 -1.65
N PHE A 164 19.75 -12.77 -0.60
CA PHE A 164 19.09 -11.47 -0.71
C PHE A 164 20.00 -10.44 -1.35
N ASP A 165 19.53 -9.79 -2.41
CA ASP A 165 20.26 -8.78 -3.17
C ASP A 165 19.57 -7.40 -3.16
N TYR A 166 20.17 -6.40 -3.81
CA TYR A 166 19.60 -5.05 -3.87
C TYR A 166 18.34 -4.96 -4.72
N PHE A 167 18.08 -5.90 -5.63
CA PHE A 167 16.78 -5.93 -6.34
C PHE A 167 15.67 -6.46 -5.44
N HIS A 168 15.96 -7.38 -4.53
CA HIS A 168 15.02 -7.74 -3.47
C HIS A 168 14.72 -6.55 -2.55
N GLU A 169 15.74 -5.78 -2.14
CA GLU A 169 15.53 -4.57 -1.33
C GLU A 169 14.66 -3.54 -2.08
N LEU A 170 14.89 -3.37 -3.39
CA LEU A 170 14.06 -2.51 -4.23
C LEU A 170 12.59 -2.98 -4.26
N VAL A 171 12.34 -4.29 -4.33
CA VAL A 171 10.98 -4.84 -4.23
C VAL A 171 10.33 -4.49 -2.89
N VAL A 172 11.07 -4.64 -1.78
CA VAL A 172 10.56 -4.24 -0.45
C VAL A 172 10.20 -2.76 -0.43
N THR A 173 11.07 -1.91 -0.98
CA THR A 173 10.82 -0.47 -1.09
C THR A 173 9.57 -0.17 -1.90
N GLN A 174 9.43 -0.78 -3.07
CA GLN A 174 8.30 -0.55 -3.98
C GLN A 174 6.97 -0.89 -3.33
N GLU A 175 6.87 -2.04 -2.65
CA GLU A 175 5.62 -2.46 -2.00
C GLU A 175 5.25 -1.56 -0.82
N LEU A 176 6.21 -1.14 -0.01
CA LEU A 176 5.95 -0.23 1.12
C LEU A 176 5.59 1.20 0.65
N VAL A 177 6.21 1.71 -0.40
CA VAL A 177 5.91 3.06 -0.94
C VAL A 177 4.54 3.09 -1.63
N ARG A 178 4.05 1.97 -2.12
CA ARG A 178 2.72 1.83 -2.74
C ARG A 178 1.57 2.23 -1.81
N VAL A 179 1.78 2.21 -0.51
CA VAL A 179 0.82 2.67 0.52
C VAL A 179 0.40 4.13 0.31
N ALA A 180 1.28 4.95 -0.30
CA ALA A 180 1.04 6.36 -0.66
C ALA A 180 0.67 7.26 0.55
N ALA A 181 1.18 6.94 1.73
CA ALA A 181 1.10 7.74 2.96
C ALA A 181 2.52 8.20 3.33
N ARG A 182 2.92 9.37 2.82
CA ARG A 182 4.33 9.80 2.86
C ARG A 182 4.83 10.11 4.27
N GLY A 183 4.09 10.89 5.03
CA GLY A 183 4.46 11.27 6.38
C GLY A 183 4.54 10.07 7.31
N TYR A 184 3.54 9.18 7.21
CA TYR A 184 3.52 7.92 7.93
C TYR A 184 4.73 7.03 7.58
N SER A 185 5.04 6.87 6.29
CA SER A 185 6.15 6.03 5.82
C SER A 185 7.51 6.57 6.28
N ASP A 186 7.69 7.89 6.30
CA ASP A 186 8.91 8.52 6.83
C ASP A 186 9.05 8.30 8.36
N GLY A 187 7.93 8.37 9.09
CA GLY A 187 7.89 8.04 10.52
C GLY A 187 8.20 6.57 10.81
N LEU A 188 7.71 5.68 9.94
CA LEU A 188 7.90 4.23 10.10
C LEU A 188 9.36 3.79 9.87
N GLN A 189 10.06 4.35 8.89
CA GLN A 189 11.34 3.80 8.42
C GLN A 189 12.48 4.79 8.26
N GLY A 190 12.24 6.11 8.24
CA GLY A 190 13.24 7.11 7.89
C GLY A 190 14.53 7.01 8.72
N GLY A 191 14.43 6.89 10.02
CA GLY A 191 15.60 6.76 10.91
C GLY A 191 16.38 5.47 10.68
N MET A 192 15.70 4.38 10.38
CA MET A 192 16.31 3.08 10.17
C MET A 192 17.07 3.01 8.85
N VAL A 193 16.44 3.37 7.73
CA VAL A 193 17.05 3.23 6.39
C VAL A 193 18.12 4.27 6.09
N ILE A 194 18.10 5.41 6.76
CA ILE A 194 19.08 6.49 6.56
C ILE A 194 20.16 6.46 7.65
N GLY A 195 19.77 6.35 8.91
CA GLY A 195 20.69 6.48 10.04
C GLY A 195 21.45 5.20 10.39
N LEU A 196 20.80 4.04 10.31
CA LEU A 196 21.39 2.78 10.77
C LEU A 196 22.48 2.19 9.85
N PRO A 197 22.38 2.21 8.51
CA PRO A 197 23.39 1.62 7.64
C PRO A 197 24.81 2.17 7.84
N PRO A 198 25.04 3.48 7.99
CA PRO A 198 26.37 4.02 8.35
C PRO A 198 26.89 3.50 9.67
N VAL A 199 26.02 3.37 10.68
CA VAL A 199 26.39 2.82 11.99
C VAL A 199 26.83 1.37 11.85
N MET A 200 26.06 0.56 11.11
CA MET A 200 26.39 -0.86 10.85
C MET A 200 27.72 -1.03 10.11
N LYS A 201 28.04 -0.11 9.20
CA LYS A 201 29.22 -0.20 8.33
C LYS A 201 30.48 0.37 8.99
N PHE A 202 30.38 1.50 9.70
CA PHE A 202 31.54 2.31 10.09
C PHE A 202 31.79 2.35 11.61
N VAL A 203 30.79 2.00 12.43
CA VAL A 203 30.97 2.08 13.90
C VAL A 203 31.72 0.84 14.42
N SER A 204 32.66 1.08 15.33
CA SER A 204 33.52 0.03 15.90
C SER A 204 32.71 -1.06 16.64
N TYR A 205 33.31 -2.24 16.77
CA TYR A 205 32.72 -3.45 17.37
C TYR A 205 32.16 -3.25 18.78
N ILE A 206 32.59 -2.23 19.49
CA ILE A 206 32.14 -1.91 20.87
C ILE A 206 30.71 -1.39 20.91
N ILE A 207 30.23 -0.73 19.85
CA ILE A 207 28.87 -0.15 19.78
C ILE A 207 27.91 -1.07 19.04
N ARG A 208 28.40 -1.89 18.09
CA ARG A 208 27.58 -2.83 17.31
C ARG A 208 26.73 -3.82 18.11
N PRO A 209 27.23 -4.42 19.24
CA PRO A 209 26.44 -5.43 19.97
C PRO A 209 25.18 -4.89 20.66
N ARG A 210 25.07 -3.56 20.84
CA ARG A 210 23.92 -2.94 21.52
C ARG A 210 22.71 -2.69 20.62
N TRP A 211 22.86 -2.85 19.29
CA TRP A 211 21.83 -2.52 18.32
C TRP A 211 21.35 -3.69 17.47
N GLN A 212 21.73 -4.94 17.85
CA GLN A 212 21.35 -6.16 17.12
C GLN A 212 20.08 -6.81 17.67
N TYR A 213 19.21 -6.04 18.38
CA TYR A 213 17.93 -6.52 18.89
C TYR A 213 16.77 -5.64 18.42
#